data_6b2fb7e91c4a26003720e637f91bd788
#
_entry.id   6b2fb7e91c4a26003720e637f91bd788
#
_cell.length_a   1.000
_cell.length_b   1.000
_cell.length_c   1.000
_cell.angle_alpha   90.00
_cell.angle_beta   90.00
_cell.angle_gamma   90.00
#
_symmetry.space_group_name_H-M   'P 1'
#
loop_
_entity.id
_entity.type
_entity.pdbx_description
1 polymer ?
#
loop_
_entity_poly.entity_id
_entity_poly.type
_entity_poly.pdbx_seq_one_letter_code
_entity_poly.pdbx_strand_id
1 'polypeptide(L)'
;MSNNLEINNREYPSSFSKTAIVICLDGSQKEYLEEASKSNLTPNLDKLIASGENLLVHSAIPSFTNPNNISIVTGQPSSVHGICGNFFYTPETGEEVMMNDPKYMRAPTIFEKFYNSGSKIALVTAKDKLRTLLGNGLSFDDERAICFSAEKSD
;
A
#
# COMPACT_ATOMS: atom_id res chain seq x y z
N MET A 1 3.72 -30.34 0.37
CA MET A 1 2.83 -29.57 -0.52
C MET A 1 3.12 -28.11 -0.22
N SER A 2 3.61 -27.32 -1.19
CA SER A 2 3.77 -25.90 -0.98
C SER A 2 2.37 -25.28 -0.96
N ASN A 3 1.93 -24.85 0.22
CA ASN A 3 0.70 -24.11 0.33
C ASN A 3 0.95 -22.71 -0.27
N ASN A 4 0.58 -22.50 -1.52
CA ASN A 4 0.59 -21.17 -2.11
C ASN A 4 -0.55 -20.36 -1.51
N LEU A 5 -0.30 -19.09 -1.30
CA LEU A 5 -1.26 -18.10 -0.84
C LEU A 5 -1.87 -17.42 -2.06
N GLU A 6 -3.16 -17.57 -2.29
CA GLU A 6 -3.84 -16.87 -3.36
C GLU A 6 -4.34 -15.50 -2.89
N ILE A 7 -3.96 -14.45 -3.63
CA ILE A 7 -4.35 -13.07 -3.35
C ILE A 7 -4.80 -12.43 -4.66
N ASN A 8 -6.09 -12.12 -4.76
CA ASN A 8 -6.67 -11.41 -5.89
C ASN A 8 -6.26 -12.03 -7.26
N ASN A 9 -6.45 -13.36 -7.40
CA ASN A 9 -6.11 -14.16 -8.59
C ASN A 9 -4.60 -14.26 -8.90
N ARG A 10 -3.75 -14.07 -7.91
CA ARG A 10 -2.29 -14.31 -8.01
C ARG A 10 -1.83 -15.24 -6.91
N GLU A 11 -0.90 -16.13 -7.24
CA GLU A 11 -0.31 -17.04 -6.29
C GLU A 11 1.02 -16.51 -5.76
N TYR A 12 1.22 -16.65 -4.46
CA TYR A 12 2.44 -16.28 -3.76
C TYR A 12 2.90 -17.46 -2.88
N PRO A 13 4.20 -17.62 -2.64
CA PRO A 13 4.67 -18.55 -1.62
C PRO A 13 4.10 -18.18 -0.25
N SER A 14 3.57 -19.16 0.48
CA SER A 14 2.97 -18.92 1.81
C SER A 14 3.99 -18.59 2.89
N SER A 15 5.28 -18.83 2.63
CA SER A 15 6.37 -18.49 3.55
C SER A 15 7.51 -17.80 2.78
N PHE A 16 8.00 -16.72 3.34
CA PHE A 16 9.20 -16.05 2.87
C PHE A 16 10.32 -16.26 3.88
N SER A 17 11.49 -16.64 3.39
CA SER A 17 12.70 -16.68 4.20
C SER A 17 13.33 -15.30 4.39
N LYS A 18 12.79 -14.27 3.74
CA LYS A 18 13.32 -12.91 3.73
C LYS A 18 12.23 -11.89 4.03
N THR A 19 12.61 -10.79 4.68
CA THR A 19 11.73 -9.64 4.88
C THR A 19 11.56 -8.88 3.56
N ALA A 20 10.32 -8.56 3.20
CA ALA A 20 10.02 -7.62 2.12
C ALA A 20 9.74 -6.23 2.71
N ILE A 21 10.31 -5.20 2.13
CA ILE A 21 10.10 -3.80 2.51
C ILE A 21 9.56 -3.06 1.29
N VAL A 22 8.43 -2.41 1.45
CA VAL A 22 7.81 -1.57 0.41
C VAL A 22 7.80 -0.13 0.91
N ILE A 23 8.40 0.77 0.15
CA ILE A 23 8.46 2.20 0.46
C ILE A 23 7.73 2.96 -0.65
N CYS A 24 6.64 3.62 -0.31
CA CYS A 24 5.91 4.51 -1.21
C CYS A 24 6.28 5.96 -0.89
N LEU A 25 6.89 6.64 -1.86
CA LEU A 25 7.20 8.07 -1.82
C LEU A 25 6.09 8.81 -2.57
N ASP A 26 4.97 9.06 -1.88
CA ASP A 26 3.80 9.72 -2.46
C ASP A 26 4.14 11.15 -2.90
N GLY A 27 3.65 11.55 -4.08
CA GLY A 27 3.92 12.87 -4.67
C GLY A 27 5.32 13.06 -5.25
N SER A 28 6.17 12.02 -5.28
CA SER A 28 7.49 12.12 -5.90
C SER A 28 7.41 11.90 -7.41
N GLN A 29 8.36 12.51 -8.11
CA GLN A 29 8.55 12.35 -9.55
C GLN A 29 9.95 11.80 -9.84
N LYS A 30 10.09 11.13 -10.98
CA LYS A 30 11.36 10.56 -11.42
C LYS A 30 12.47 11.63 -11.47
N GLU A 31 12.14 12.81 -11.95
CA GLU A 31 13.06 13.95 -12.09
C GLU A 31 13.64 14.40 -10.74
N TYR A 32 12.87 14.29 -9.64
CA TYR A 32 13.38 14.61 -8.30
C TYR A 32 14.48 13.66 -7.88
N LEU A 33 14.32 12.36 -8.16
CA LEU A 33 15.32 11.36 -7.83
C LEU A 33 16.56 11.50 -8.72
N GLU A 34 16.39 11.80 -10.00
CA GLU A 34 17.51 12.03 -10.93
C GLU A 34 18.35 13.26 -10.53
N GLU A 35 17.71 14.35 -10.11
CA GLU A 35 18.40 15.55 -9.70
C GLU A 35 19.10 15.39 -8.35
N ALA A 36 18.47 14.67 -7.42
CA ALA A 36 19.10 14.31 -6.15
C ALA A 36 20.32 13.40 -6.34
N SER A 37 20.24 12.45 -7.27
CA SER A 37 21.36 11.57 -7.64
C SER A 37 22.52 12.37 -8.25
N LYS A 38 22.27 13.24 -9.23
CA LYS A 38 23.28 14.12 -9.82
C LYS A 38 23.98 15.00 -8.78
N SER A 39 23.23 15.40 -7.75
CA SER A 39 23.75 16.20 -6.63
C SER A 39 24.41 15.37 -5.52
N ASN A 40 24.56 14.06 -5.69
CA ASN A 40 25.09 13.11 -4.71
C ASN A 40 24.33 13.10 -3.36
N LEU A 41 23.03 13.41 -3.37
CA LEU A 41 22.20 13.43 -2.16
C LEU A 41 21.61 12.06 -1.81
N THR A 42 21.61 11.11 -2.76
CA THR A 42 20.93 9.80 -2.63
C THR A 42 21.86 8.59 -2.84
N PRO A 43 23.07 8.53 -2.25
CA PRO A 43 24.06 7.49 -2.58
C PRO A 43 23.59 6.06 -2.28
N ASN A 44 22.69 5.86 -1.32
CA ASN A 44 22.14 4.54 -1.00
C ASN A 44 21.01 4.14 -1.98
N LEU A 45 20.20 5.08 -2.41
CA LEU A 45 19.18 4.84 -3.44
C LEU A 45 19.84 4.54 -4.79
N ASP A 46 20.91 5.26 -5.13
CA ASP A 46 21.68 5.03 -6.36
C ASP A 46 22.26 3.61 -6.39
N LYS A 47 22.75 3.10 -5.25
CA LYS A 47 23.20 1.71 -5.12
C LYS A 47 22.05 0.71 -5.30
N LEU A 48 20.88 0.98 -4.73
CA LEU A 48 19.69 0.12 -4.91
C LEU A 48 19.25 0.08 -6.38
N ILE A 49 19.20 1.22 -7.03
CA ILE A 49 18.86 1.32 -8.46
C ILE A 49 19.88 0.57 -9.33
N ALA A 50 21.17 0.70 -9.03
CA ALA A 50 22.23 0.03 -9.78
C ALA A 50 22.26 -1.49 -9.60
N SER A 51 21.75 -2.01 -8.47
CA SER A 51 21.71 -3.45 -8.16
C SER A 51 20.35 -4.11 -8.37
N GLY A 52 19.33 -3.32 -8.68
CA GLY A 52 17.94 -3.77 -8.85
C GLY A 52 17.37 -3.42 -10.21
N GLU A 53 16.04 -3.28 -10.26
CA GLU A 53 15.29 -2.88 -11.43
C GLU A 53 14.71 -1.48 -11.24
N ASN A 54 14.73 -0.66 -12.29
CA ASN A 54 14.08 0.66 -12.31
C ASN A 54 13.08 0.70 -13.46
N LEU A 55 11.79 0.66 -13.13
CA LEU A 55 10.69 0.59 -14.10
C LEU A 55 9.83 1.85 -14.02
N LEU A 56 9.53 2.42 -15.18
CA LEU A 56 8.52 3.47 -15.29
C LEU A 56 7.14 2.81 -15.44
N VAL A 57 6.23 3.11 -14.53
CA VAL A 57 4.87 2.57 -14.53
C VAL A 57 3.85 3.69 -14.43
N HIS A 58 2.62 3.42 -14.89
CA HIS A 58 1.51 4.36 -14.75
C HIS A 58 0.82 4.19 -13.40
N SER A 59 0.44 5.32 -12.80
CA SER A 59 -0.45 5.34 -11.64
C SER A 59 -1.88 4.97 -12.04
N ALA A 60 -2.72 4.65 -11.05
CA ALA A 60 -4.16 4.61 -11.26
C ALA A 60 -4.69 6.00 -11.66
N ILE A 61 -5.78 6.05 -12.43
CA ILE A 61 -6.45 7.29 -12.82
C ILE A 61 -7.82 7.33 -12.13
N PRO A 62 -8.10 8.37 -11.34
CA PRO A 62 -7.26 9.54 -11.01
C PRO A 62 -6.08 9.18 -10.07
N SER A 63 -4.97 9.91 -10.20
CA SER A 63 -3.72 9.68 -9.45
C SER A 63 -3.78 10.23 -8.02
N PHE A 64 -4.81 9.88 -7.26
CA PHE A 64 -4.95 10.26 -5.85
C PHE A 64 -4.28 9.26 -4.92
N THR A 65 -3.94 9.72 -3.71
CA THR A 65 -3.26 8.92 -2.68
C THR A 65 -3.98 7.61 -2.39
N ASN A 66 -5.28 7.65 -2.05
CA ASN A 66 -6.01 6.45 -1.63
C ASN A 66 -6.12 5.41 -2.76
N PRO A 67 -6.61 5.74 -3.98
CA PRO A 67 -6.69 4.76 -5.06
C PRO A 67 -5.34 4.12 -5.41
N ASN A 68 -4.26 4.90 -5.47
CA ASN A 68 -2.95 4.38 -5.83
C ASN A 68 -2.36 3.47 -4.76
N ASN A 69 -2.39 3.87 -3.48
CA ASN A 69 -1.87 3.02 -2.41
C ASN A 69 -2.68 1.72 -2.30
N ILE A 70 -4.00 1.77 -2.43
CA ILE A 70 -4.82 0.55 -2.39
C ILE A 70 -4.59 -0.31 -3.64
N SER A 71 -4.39 0.27 -4.82
CA SER A 71 -3.98 -0.50 -6.00
C SER A 71 -2.64 -1.22 -5.82
N ILE A 72 -1.66 -0.57 -5.19
CA ILE A 72 -0.35 -1.18 -4.89
C ILE A 72 -0.52 -2.39 -3.96
N VAL A 73 -1.27 -2.24 -2.87
CA VAL A 73 -1.36 -3.30 -1.85
C VAL A 73 -2.39 -4.40 -2.14
N THR A 74 -3.26 -4.19 -3.12
CA THR A 74 -4.22 -5.21 -3.59
C THR A 74 -3.80 -5.85 -4.90
N GLY A 75 -2.94 -5.18 -5.68
CA GLY A 75 -2.60 -5.58 -7.05
C GLY A 75 -3.80 -5.50 -8.01
N GLN A 76 -4.81 -4.70 -7.68
CA GLN A 76 -6.06 -4.58 -8.43
C GLN A 76 -6.36 -3.12 -8.79
N PRO A 77 -7.11 -2.86 -9.87
CA PRO A 77 -7.58 -1.51 -10.20
C PRO A 77 -8.72 -1.06 -9.29
N SER A 78 -9.00 0.23 -9.26
CA SER A 78 -10.07 0.84 -8.45
C SER A 78 -11.45 0.24 -8.70
N SER A 79 -11.73 -0.20 -9.93
CA SER A 79 -12.98 -0.89 -10.28
C SER A 79 -13.19 -2.20 -9.52
N VAL A 80 -12.12 -2.84 -9.07
CA VAL A 80 -12.13 -4.09 -8.29
C VAL A 80 -12.05 -3.80 -6.81
N HIS A 81 -11.03 -3.05 -6.36
CA HIS A 81 -10.81 -2.82 -4.92
C HIS A 81 -11.74 -1.77 -4.30
N GLY A 82 -12.48 -0.99 -5.08
CA GLY A 82 -13.55 -0.11 -4.61
C GLY A 82 -13.13 1.31 -4.25
N ILE A 83 -11.87 1.57 -3.94
CA ILE A 83 -11.39 2.90 -3.58
C ILE A 83 -11.03 3.66 -4.86
N CYS A 84 -11.93 4.53 -5.33
CA CYS A 84 -11.81 5.23 -6.62
C CYS A 84 -11.38 6.70 -6.51
N GLY A 85 -11.30 7.24 -5.30
CA GLY A 85 -10.93 8.62 -5.03
C GLY A 85 -10.53 8.83 -3.59
N ASN A 86 -10.18 10.06 -3.24
CA ASN A 86 -10.07 10.46 -1.83
C ASN A 86 -11.45 10.76 -1.23
N PHE A 87 -12.40 11.17 -2.09
CA PHE A 87 -13.80 11.46 -1.76
C PHE A 87 -14.71 10.90 -2.84
N PHE A 88 -15.96 10.69 -2.49
CA PHE A 88 -17.05 10.46 -3.42
C PHE A 88 -18.28 11.26 -2.99
N TYR A 89 -19.17 11.51 -3.94
CA TYR A 89 -20.45 12.17 -3.69
C TYR A 89 -21.52 11.11 -3.49
N THR A 90 -22.30 11.24 -2.41
CA THR A 90 -23.44 10.35 -2.11
C THR A 90 -24.71 10.99 -2.68
N PRO A 91 -25.29 10.48 -3.78
CA PRO A 91 -26.48 11.07 -4.37
C PRO A 91 -27.69 11.12 -3.43
N GLU A 92 -27.78 10.15 -2.52
CA GLU A 92 -28.89 9.97 -1.58
C GLU A 92 -28.91 11.07 -0.51
N THR A 93 -27.75 11.52 -0.05
CA THR A 93 -27.65 12.54 1.01
C THR A 93 -27.19 13.90 0.50
N GLY A 94 -26.63 13.97 -0.72
CA GLY A 94 -26.01 15.18 -1.24
C GLY A 94 -24.69 15.57 -0.58
N GLU A 95 -24.02 14.62 0.05
CA GLU A 95 -22.80 14.86 0.82
C GLU A 95 -21.55 14.34 0.12
N GLU A 96 -20.43 15.03 0.34
CA GLU A 96 -19.10 14.51 0.02
C GLU A 96 -18.60 13.63 1.18
N VAL A 97 -18.27 12.38 0.86
CA VAL A 97 -17.80 11.40 1.83
C VAL A 97 -16.34 11.05 1.54
N MET A 98 -15.50 11.10 2.56
CA MET A 98 -14.10 10.71 2.45
C MET A 98 -13.98 9.18 2.31
N MET A 99 -13.26 8.70 1.28
CA MET A 99 -13.02 7.28 1.03
C MET A 99 -11.81 6.76 1.87
N ASN A 100 -11.94 6.82 3.18
CA ASN A 100 -10.93 6.35 4.13
C ASN A 100 -11.46 5.26 5.09
N ASP A 101 -12.72 4.87 4.96
CA ASP A 101 -13.33 3.80 5.73
C ASP A 101 -13.13 2.46 5.00
N PRO A 102 -12.57 1.43 5.66
CA PRO A 102 -12.37 0.09 5.11
C PRO A 102 -13.63 -0.57 4.54
N LYS A 103 -14.83 -0.16 4.99
CA LYS A 103 -16.11 -0.68 4.44
C LYS A 103 -16.27 -0.48 2.93
N TYR A 104 -15.55 0.48 2.35
CA TYR A 104 -15.55 0.71 0.90
C TYR A 104 -14.60 -0.20 0.14
N MET A 105 -13.71 -0.92 0.84
CA MET A 105 -12.81 -1.88 0.22
C MET A 105 -13.54 -3.17 -0.18
N ARG A 106 -13.29 -3.63 -1.41
CA ARG A 106 -13.90 -4.83 -2.00
C ARG A 106 -12.88 -5.92 -2.33
N ALA A 107 -11.61 -5.66 -2.07
CA ALA A 107 -10.53 -6.61 -2.27
C ALA A 107 -9.61 -6.63 -1.04
N PRO A 108 -9.13 -7.80 -0.61
CA PRO A 108 -8.20 -7.93 0.50
C PRO A 108 -6.83 -7.36 0.11
N THR A 109 -6.11 -6.85 1.11
CA THR A 109 -4.73 -6.43 0.94
C THR A 109 -3.77 -7.62 1.00
N ILE A 110 -2.58 -7.47 0.44
CA ILE A 110 -1.48 -8.42 0.62
C ILE A 110 -1.12 -8.56 2.11
N PHE A 111 -1.26 -7.50 2.89
CA PHE A 111 -0.99 -7.50 4.33
C PHE A 111 -1.93 -8.41 5.10
N GLU A 112 -3.25 -8.28 4.89
CA GLU A 112 -4.27 -9.16 5.47
C GLU A 112 -3.98 -10.64 5.17
N LYS A 113 -3.68 -10.95 3.91
CA LYS A 113 -3.45 -12.34 3.50
C LYS A 113 -2.18 -12.94 4.10
N PHE A 114 -1.07 -12.19 4.12
CA PHE A 114 0.16 -12.66 4.77
C PHE A 114 0.04 -12.72 6.29
N TYR A 115 -0.66 -11.78 6.92
CA TYR A 115 -0.97 -11.85 8.34
C TYR A 115 -1.75 -13.12 8.69
N ASN A 116 -2.79 -13.44 7.94
CA ASN A 116 -3.60 -14.64 8.12
C ASN A 116 -2.81 -15.95 7.86
N SER A 117 -1.72 -15.87 7.09
CA SER A 117 -0.78 -16.99 6.89
C SER A 117 0.32 -17.09 7.97
N GLY A 118 0.27 -16.23 9.00
CA GLY A 118 1.22 -16.26 10.12
C GLY A 118 2.40 -15.29 10.01
N SER A 119 2.45 -14.45 8.99
CA SER A 119 3.50 -13.45 8.82
C SER A 119 3.34 -12.29 9.81
N LYS A 120 4.46 -11.65 10.15
CA LYS A 120 4.46 -10.37 10.88
C LYS A 120 4.37 -9.21 9.90
N ILE A 121 3.53 -8.24 10.21
CA ILE A 121 3.25 -7.07 9.37
C ILE A 121 3.58 -5.79 10.13
N ALA A 122 4.31 -4.88 9.50
CA ALA A 122 4.54 -3.55 10.02
C ALA A 122 4.12 -2.51 8.97
N LEU A 123 3.22 -1.61 9.34
CA LEU A 123 2.71 -0.53 8.50
C LEU A 123 3.05 0.82 9.12
N VAL A 124 3.65 1.69 8.32
CA VAL A 124 4.00 3.05 8.73
C VAL A 124 3.49 4.01 7.67
N THR A 125 2.67 4.97 8.07
CA THR A 125 2.09 5.96 7.16
C THR A 125 2.32 7.38 7.66
N ALA A 126 2.28 8.36 6.76
CA ALA A 126 2.33 9.77 7.15
C ALA A 126 0.98 10.24 7.74
N LYS A 127 -0.13 9.70 7.23
CA LYS A 127 -1.50 10.15 7.56
C LYS A 127 -2.37 9.01 8.07
N ASP A 128 -3.20 9.31 9.07
CA ASP A 128 -4.09 8.34 9.71
C ASP A 128 -5.12 7.72 8.76
N LYS A 129 -5.66 8.48 7.83
CA LYS A 129 -6.63 7.97 6.86
C LYS A 129 -6.12 6.78 6.04
N LEU A 130 -4.83 6.77 5.70
CA LEU A 130 -4.23 5.67 4.95
C LEU A 130 -3.92 4.48 5.88
N ARG A 131 -3.54 4.76 7.14
CA ARG A 131 -3.35 3.74 8.18
C ARG A 131 -4.58 2.83 8.30
N THR A 132 -5.77 3.42 8.40
CA THR A 132 -7.03 2.70 8.56
C THR A 132 -7.31 1.77 7.37
N LEU A 133 -7.08 2.24 6.14
CA LEU A 133 -7.27 1.43 4.94
C LEU A 133 -6.25 0.28 4.83
N LEU A 134 -4.97 0.57 5.07
CA LEU A 134 -3.90 -0.44 4.96
C LEU A 134 -3.97 -1.47 6.08
N GLY A 135 -4.42 -1.08 7.27
CA GLY A 135 -4.58 -1.95 8.43
C GLY A 135 -5.83 -2.82 8.41
N ASN A 136 -6.68 -2.66 7.39
CA ASN A 136 -7.89 -3.47 7.26
C ASN A 136 -7.57 -4.98 7.21
N GLY A 137 -8.27 -5.78 8.06
CA GLY A 137 -8.07 -7.22 8.16
C GLY A 137 -6.90 -7.64 9.05
N LEU A 138 -6.20 -6.71 9.71
CA LEU A 138 -5.18 -7.01 10.72
C LEU A 138 -5.76 -6.95 12.13
N SER A 139 -5.28 -7.81 13.04
CA SER A 139 -5.45 -7.65 14.49
C SER A 139 -4.14 -7.15 15.10
N PHE A 140 -4.24 -6.21 16.01
CA PHE A 140 -3.09 -5.59 16.69
C PHE A 140 -2.90 -6.12 18.11
N ASP A 141 -3.68 -7.13 18.52
CA ASP A 141 -3.69 -7.68 19.88
C ASP A 141 -2.64 -8.80 20.09
N ASP A 142 -2.08 -9.35 19.02
CA ASP A 142 -1.25 -10.56 19.06
C ASP A 142 0.24 -10.34 18.74
N GLU A 143 0.70 -9.10 18.77
CA GLU A 143 2.10 -8.70 18.52
C GLU A 143 2.64 -9.09 17.11
N ARG A 144 1.78 -9.56 16.21
CA ARG A 144 2.15 -9.92 14.84
C ARG A 144 1.95 -8.77 13.85
N ALA A 145 1.14 -7.79 14.19
CA ALA A 145 0.92 -6.61 13.37
C ALA A 145 1.11 -5.34 14.18
N ILE A 146 1.73 -4.35 13.58
CA ILE A 146 1.77 -2.98 14.06
C ILE A 146 1.37 -2.04 12.92
N CYS A 147 0.59 -1.03 13.26
CA CYS A 147 0.16 -0.04 12.29
C CYS A 147 0.12 1.34 12.93
N PHE A 148 0.95 2.26 12.46
CA PHE A 148 0.97 3.61 12.98
C PHE A 148 1.16 4.66 11.89
N SER A 149 0.71 5.87 12.19
CA SER A 149 0.97 7.05 11.39
C SER A 149 1.72 8.11 12.22
N ALA A 150 2.12 9.19 11.58
CA ALA A 150 2.64 10.35 12.32
C ALA A 150 1.58 11.00 13.26
N GLU A 151 0.31 10.64 13.09
CA GLU A 151 -0.83 11.18 13.85
C GLU A 151 -1.33 10.22 14.93
N LYS A 152 -1.27 8.89 14.69
CA LYS A 152 -1.84 7.86 15.58
C LYS A 152 -1.12 6.52 15.46
N SER A 153 -1.21 5.71 16.53
CA SER A 153 -0.71 4.33 16.58
C SER A 153 -1.79 3.36 17.09
N ASP A 154 -1.68 2.12 16.65
CA ASP A 154 -2.42 0.95 17.13
C ASP A 154 -1.43 -0.10 17.64
#